data_4c2edff402cca85a5de6bdf93a95b172
#
_entry.id   4c2edff402cca85a5de6bdf93a95b172
#
_cell.length_a   1.000
_cell.length_b   1.000
_cell.length_c   1.000
_cell.angle_alpha   90.00
_cell.angle_beta   90.00
_cell.angle_gamma   90.00
#
_symmetry.space_group_name_H-M   'P 1'
#
loop_
_entity.id
_entity.type
_entity.pdbx_description
1 polymer ?
#
loop_
_entity_poly.entity_id
_entity_poly.type
_entity_poly.pdbx_seq_one_letter_code
_entity_poly.pdbx_strand_id
1 'polypeptide(L)'
;ALPTHPGAAAAAGILHSDMGWLMMLGILVSVPVGAVGYYVAKAMNRRRYHLSVEVLEQLQLAEPADAEGKAAPKVAPPGAMTIAGLIVVPIVLIVLGTLAHSMLAEGSALRATMMVLGNPPVALLIALALAAWLLGVRRGWSKEKLEDLTGHAIPGSASVILVAGAGGAFGK
;
A
#
# COMPACT_ATOMS: atom_id res chain seq x y z
N ALA A 1 10.02 -5.07 5.82
CA ALA A 1 9.35 -4.01 5.04
C ALA A 1 9.26 -4.47 3.59
N LEU A 2 8.05 -4.50 3.04
CA LEU A 2 7.87 -4.78 1.61
C LEU A 2 8.45 -3.60 0.80
N PRO A 3 9.01 -3.84 -0.40
CA PRO A 3 9.62 -2.80 -1.24
C PRO A 3 8.62 -1.75 -1.77
N THR A 4 7.34 -1.93 -1.49
CA THR A 4 6.31 -0.89 -1.66
C THR A 4 6.44 0.25 -0.64
N HIS A 5 7.23 0.05 0.44
CA HIS A 5 7.55 1.11 1.37
C HIS A 5 8.65 2.02 0.78
N PRO A 6 8.47 3.34 0.75
CA PRO A 6 9.41 4.25 0.09
C PRO A 6 10.85 4.17 0.62
N GLY A 7 11.04 3.86 1.90
CA GLY A 7 12.36 3.63 2.48
C GLY A 7 13.07 2.40 1.90
N ALA A 8 12.35 1.30 1.68
CA ALA A 8 12.91 0.10 1.07
C ALA A 8 13.23 0.32 -0.42
N ALA A 9 12.40 1.08 -1.13
CA ALA A 9 12.64 1.45 -2.52
C ALA A 9 13.88 2.35 -2.66
N ALA A 10 14.04 3.33 -1.77
CA ALA A 10 15.22 4.20 -1.74
C ALA A 10 16.50 3.40 -1.43
N ALA A 11 16.47 2.51 -0.44
CA ALA A 11 17.59 1.63 -0.12
C ALA A 11 17.98 0.71 -1.29
N ALA A 12 17.00 0.11 -1.97
CA ALA A 12 17.24 -0.71 -3.15
C ALA A 12 17.87 0.10 -4.29
N GLY A 13 17.46 1.34 -4.49
CA GLY A 13 18.04 2.25 -5.48
C GLY A 13 19.50 2.59 -5.16
N ILE A 14 19.84 2.87 -3.91
CA ILE A 14 21.22 3.17 -3.46
C ILE A 14 22.11 1.93 -3.59
N LEU A 15 21.61 0.76 -3.24
CA LEU A 15 22.34 -0.51 -3.29
C LEU A 15 22.35 -1.16 -4.67
N HIS A 16 21.74 -0.52 -5.69
CA HIS A 16 21.55 -1.08 -7.03
C HIS A 16 20.97 -2.51 -7.01
N SER A 17 20.12 -2.81 -6.04
CA SER A 17 19.52 -4.12 -5.86
C SER A 17 18.30 -4.28 -6.76
N ASP A 18 18.11 -5.51 -7.28
CA ASP A 18 16.89 -5.83 -8.03
C ASP A 18 15.66 -5.80 -7.11
N MET A 19 14.72 -4.92 -7.44
CA MET A 19 13.52 -4.69 -6.63
C MET A 19 12.64 -5.94 -6.54
N GLY A 20 12.60 -6.75 -7.58
CA GLY A 20 11.79 -7.95 -7.58
C GLY A 20 12.37 -9.04 -6.68
N TRP A 21 13.69 -9.24 -6.68
CA TRP A 21 14.34 -10.14 -5.74
C TRP A 21 14.15 -9.70 -4.30
N LEU A 22 14.26 -8.41 -4.03
CA LEU A 22 13.98 -7.84 -2.71
C LEU A 22 12.53 -8.10 -2.28
N MET A 23 11.59 -8.02 -3.22
CA MET A 23 10.17 -8.30 -2.97
C MET A 23 9.93 -9.79 -2.68
N MET A 24 10.51 -10.69 -3.46
CA MET A 24 10.37 -12.14 -3.22
C MET A 24 10.93 -12.55 -1.86
N LEU A 25 12.11 -12.06 -1.50
CA LEU A 25 12.71 -12.29 -0.19
C LEU A 25 11.86 -11.66 0.93
N GLY A 26 11.33 -10.46 0.70
CA GLY A 26 10.42 -9.80 1.64
C GLY A 26 9.16 -10.60 1.92
N ILE A 27 8.54 -11.18 0.89
CA ILE A 27 7.38 -12.06 1.03
C ILE A 27 7.76 -13.32 1.81
N LEU A 28 8.87 -13.96 1.44
CA LEU A 28 9.34 -15.19 2.11
C LEU A 28 9.56 -14.97 3.61
N VAL A 29 10.18 -13.85 3.99
CA VAL A 29 10.44 -13.50 5.40
C VAL A 29 9.16 -13.04 6.10
N SER A 30 8.23 -12.41 5.39
CA SER A 30 6.98 -11.89 6.00
C SER A 30 6.07 -13.01 6.52
N VAL A 31 6.10 -14.19 5.91
CA VAL A 31 5.29 -15.35 6.35
C VAL A 31 5.64 -15.80 7.77
N PRO A 32 6.90 -16.16 8.10
CA PRO A 32 7.25 -16.54 9.47
C PRO A 32 7.08 -15.38 10.46
N VAL A 33 7.43 -14.14 10.07
CA VAL A 33 7.25 -12.97 10.93
C VAL A 33 5.77 -12.71 11.21
N GLY A 34 4.92 -12.83 10.20
CA GLY A 34 3.47 -12.72 10.36
C GLY A 34 2.89 -13.80 11.25
N ALA A 35 3.36 -15.04 11.12
CA ALA A 35 2.93 -16.15 11.98
C ALA A 35 3.32 -15.88 13.45
N VAL A 36 4.57 -15.51 13.71
CA VAL A 36 5.02 -15.15 15.05
C VAL A 36 4.22 -13.97 15.62
N GLY A 37 4.04 -12.90 14.81
CA GLY A 37 3.24 -11.74 15.20
C GLY A 37 1.80 -12.11 15.55
N TYR A 38 1.17 -12.98 14.77
CA TYR A 38 -0.18 -13.48 15.05
C TYR A 38 -0.26 -14.21 16.40
N TYR A 39 0.68 -15.14 16.68
CA TYR A 39 0.67 -15.88 17.93
C TYR A 39 0.96 -14.98 19.13
N VAL A 40 1.88 -14.02 19.00
CA VAL A 40 2.16 -13.01 20.02
C VAL A 40 0.94 -12.13 20.28
N ALA A 41 0.33 -11.59 19.23
CA ALA A 41 -0.89 -10.78 19.34
C ALA A 41 -2.03 -11.57 19.99
N LYS A 42 -2.21 -12.84 19.60
CA LYS A 42 -3.21 -13.73 20.21
C LYS A 42 -2.94 -13.99 21.70
N ALA A 43 -1.67 -14.16 22.08
CA ALA A 43 -1.27 -14.34 23.49
C ALA A 43 -1.52 -13.05 24.29
N MET A 44 -1.19 -11.89 23.73
CA MET A 44 -1.44 -10.60 24.36
C MET A 44 -2.93 -10.28 24.46
N ASN A 45 -3.73 -10.60 23.45
CA ASN A 45 -5.18 -10.34 23.43
C ASN A 45 -5.98 -11.20 24.43
N ARG A 46 -5.34 -12.15 25.11
CA ARG A 46 -5.95 -12.84 26.26
C ARG A 46 -6.18 -11.89 27.45
N ARG A 47 -5.46 -10.77 27.51
CA ARG A 47 -5.70 -9.70 28.49
C ARG A 47 -6.62 -8.67 27.85
N ARG A 48 -7.76 -8.38 28.46
CA ARG A 48 -8.66 -7.29 28.00
C ARG A 48 -7.96 -5.96 28.27
N TYR A 49 -7.48 -5.34 27.22
CA TYR A 49 -6.98 -3.97 27.27
C TYR A 49 -8.14 -3.03 26.94
N HIS A 50 -8.36 -2.02 27.79
CA HIS A 50 -9.22 -0.91 27.44
C HIS A 50 -8.35 0.14 26.73
N LEU A 51 -8.69 0.44 25.47
CA LEU A 51 -8.05 1.51 24.75
C LEU A 51 -8.48 2.85 25.37
N SER A 52 -7.51 3.77 25.55
CA SER A 52 -7.86 5.13 25.95
C SER A 52 -8.64 5.84 24.86
N VAL A 53 -9.47 6.82 25.24
CA VAL A 53 -10.29 7.62 24.30
C VAL A 53 -9.39 8.27 23.23
N GLU A 54 -8.22 8.77 23.64
CA GLU A 54 -7.24 9.38 22.74
C GLU A 54 -6.74 8.42 21.66
N VAL A 55 -6.52 7.14 22.01
CA VAL A 55 -6.11 6.11 21.03
C VAL A 55 -7.26 5.73 20.10
N LEU A 56 -8.49 5.70 20.60
CA LEU A 56 -9.67 5.48 19.77
C LEU A 56 -9.87 6.60 18.75
N GLU A 57 -9.68 7.85 19.15
CA GLU A 57 -9.74 9.02 18.28
C GLU A 57 -8.61 9.01 17.23
N GLN A 58 -7.38 8.74 17.64
CA GLN A 58 -6.23 8.65 16.72
C GLN A 58 -6.37 7.52 15.69
N LEU A 59 -6.97 6.41 16.08
CA LEU A 59 -7.22 5.29 15.18
C LEU A 59 -8.50 5.48 14.35
N GLN A 60 -9.24 6.58 14.54
CA GLN A 60 -10.55 6.82 13.91
C GLN A 60 -11.52 5.65 14.09
N LEU A 61 -11.35 4.89 15.16
CA LEU A 61 -12.22 3.79 15.53
C LEU A 61 -13.46 4.29 16.31
N ALA A 62 -13.42 5.51 16.83
CA ALA A 62 -14.61 6.23 17.23
C ALA A 62 -15.34 6.62 15.93
N GLU A 63 -16.53 6.08 15.71
CA GLU A 63 -17.40 6.59 14.65
C GLU A 63 -17.45 8.12 14.80
N PRO A 64 -17.20 8.90 13.72
CA PRO A 64 -17.47 10.32 13.79
C PRO A 64 -18.95 10.45 14.13
N ALA A 65 -19.22 10.82 15.36
CA ALA A 65 -20.51 11.34 15.72
C ALA A 65 -20.62 12.65 14.95
N ASP A 66 -21.24 12.57 13.76
CA ASP A 66 -21.63 13.74 13.02
C ASP A 66 -22.40 14.61 14.02
N ALA A 67 -21.95 15.86 14.16
CA ALA A 67 -22.54 16.82 15.10
C ALA A 67 -24.05 17.09 14.85
N GLU A 68 -24.69 16.38 13.93
CA GLU A 68 -26.10 16.49 13.56
C GLU A 68 -26.90 15.19 13.57
N GLY A 69 -26.39 14.06 14.08
CA GLY A 69 -27.20 12.85 14.26
C GLY A 69 -27.74 12.22 12.96
N LYS A 70 -27.31 12.66 11.79
CA LYS A 70 -27.69 12.04 10.51
C LYS A 70 -26.64 10.97 10.19
N ALA A 71 -27.03 9.72 10.33
CA ALA A 71 -26.25 8.60 9.85
C ALA A 71 -25.87 8.85 8.40
N ALA A 72 -24.57 9.05 8.12
CA ALA A 72 -24.07 9.07 6.75
C ALA A 72 -24.59 7.81 6.03
N PRO A 73 -24.99 7.90 4.76
CA PRO A 73 -25.53 6.76 4.03
C PRO A 73 -24.53 5.61 4.16
N LYS A 74 -24.93 4.51 4.80
CA LYS A 74 -24.10 3.33 4.99
C LYS A 74 -23.83 2.70 3.63
N VAL A 75 -22.83 3.21 2.92
CA VAL A 75 -22.32 2.53 1.74
C VAL A 75 -21.74 1.22 2.24
N ALA A 76 -22.32 0.11 1.83
CA ALA A 76 -21.87 -1.21 2.25
C ALA A 76 -20.34 -1.33 2.07
N PRO A 77 -19.59 -1.87 3.04
CA PRO A 77 -18.14 -1.98 2.93
C PRO A 77 -17.75 -2.74 1.65
N PRO A 78 -16.61 -2.43 1.03
CA PRO A 78 -16.13 -3.18 -0.12
C PRO A 78 -15.88 -4.62 0.27
N GLY A 79 -16.20 -5.57 -0.64
CA GLY A 79 -15.96 -6.98 -0.41
C GLY A 79 -14.48 -7.26 -0.16
N ALA A 80 -14.18 -8.18 0.76
CA ALA A 80 -12.80 -8.55 1.10
C ALA A 80 -11.98 -8.95 -0.14
N MET A 81 -12.60 -9.60 -1.12
CA MET A 81 -11.96 -9.99 -2.38
C MET A 81 -11.53 -8.77 -3.22
N THR A 82 -12.31 -7.70 -3.22
CA THR A 82 -11.97 -6.45 -3.92
C THR A 82 -10.75 -5.79 -3.27
N ILE A 83 -10.71 -5.74 -1.95
CA ILE A 83 -9.58 -5.18 -1.21
C ILE A 83 -8.33 -6.04 -1.43
N ALA A 84 -8.46 -7.35 -1.29
CA ALA A 84 -7.35 -8.27 -1.54
C ALA A 84 -6.82 -8.14 -2.98
N GLY A 85 -7.70 -8.06 -3.97
CA GLY A 85 -7.32 -7.85 -5.36
C GLY A 85 -6.53 -6.56 -5.58
N LEU A 86 -6.97 -5.45 -4.98
CA LEU A 86 -6.27 -4.16 -5.08
C LEU A 86 -4.87 -4.19 -4.45
N ILE A 87 -4.69 -4.97 -3.38
CA ILE A 87 -3.37 -5.14 -2.74
C ILE A 87 -2.47 -6.06 -3.59
N VAL A 88 -3.02 -7.09 -4.17
CA VAL A 88 -2.27 -8.10 -4.94
C VAL A 88 -1.84 -7.56 -6.31
N VAL A 89 -2.64 -6.72 -6.96
CA VAL A 89 -2.35 -6.19 -8.32
C VAL A 89 -0.96 -5.58 -8.44
N PRO A 90 -0.53 -4.58 -7.62
CA PRO A 90 0.80 -4.01 -7.76
C PRO A 90 1.91 -5.03 -7.48
N ILE A 91 1.69 -5.96 -6.56
CA ILE A 91 2.65 -7.03 -6.24
C ILE A 91 2.87 -7.92 -7.47
N VAL A 92 1.79 -8.37 -8.08
CA VAL A 92 1.86 -9.23 -9.28
C VAL A 92 2.54 -8.49 -10.44
N LEU A 93 2.20 -7.22 -10.67
CA LEU A 93 2.82 -6.43 -11.74
C LEU A 93 4.34 -6.32 -11.55
N ILE A 94 4.80 -6.03 -10.33
CA ILE A 94 6.24 -5.90 -10.03
C ILE A 94 6.94 -7.25 -10.22
N VAL A 95 6.37 -8.34 -9.72
CA VAL A 95 6.93 -9.69 -9.90
C VAL A 95 6.99 -10.07 -11.37
N LEU A 96 5.92 -9.84 -12.14
CA LEU A 96 5.90 -10.11 -13.59
C LEU A 96 6.94 -9.28 -14.33
N GLY A 97 7.13 -8.01 -13.99
CA GLY A 97 8.20 -7.17 -14.55
C GLY A 97 9.59 -7.74 -14.31
N THR A 98 9.85 -8.22 -13.09
CA THR A 98 11.10 -8.85 -12.72
C THR A 98 11.34 -10.17 -13.47
N LEU A 99 10.32 -11.03 -13.55
CA LEU A 99 10.40 -12.26 -14.31
C LEU A 99 10.62 -12.00 -15.80
N ALA A 100 9.94 -11.01 -16.37
CA ALA A 100 10.13 -10.62 -17.75
C ALA A 100 11.57 -10.12 -18.01
N HIS A 101 12.15 -9.37 -17.08
CA HIS A 101 13.54 -8.93 -17.17
C HIS A 101 14.52 -10.10 -17.20
N SER A 102 14.26 -11.15 -16.41
CA SER A 102 15.15 -12.30 -16.25
C SER A 102 14.96 -13.37 -17.34
N MET A 103 13.74 -13.54 -17.87
CA MET A 103 13.39 -14.68 -18.72
C MET A 103 13.17 -14.32 -20.19
N LEU A 104 12.90 -13.05 -20.53
CA LEU A 104 12.66 -12.66 -21.92
C LEU A 104 13.92 -12.10 -22.56
N ALA A 105 14.04 -12.37 -23.88
CA ALA A 105 15.17 -11.90 -24.68
C ALA A 105 15.30 -10.38 -24.68
N GLU A 106 16.54 -9.90 -24.71
CA GLU A 106 16.85 -8.48 -24.82
C GLU A 106 16.33 -7.93 -26.16
N GLY A 107 15.72 -6.73 -26.11
CA GLY A 107 15.11 -6.11 -27.28
C GLY A 107 13.67 -6.53 -27.61
N SER A 108 13.09 -7.48 -26.87
CA SER A 108 11.69 -7.86 -27.02
C SER A 108 10.75 -6.73 -26.55
N ALA A 109 9.78 -6.36 -27.39
CA ALA A 109 8.76 -5.37 -27.03
C ALA A 109 7.94 -5.80 -25.79
N LEU A 110 7.72 -7.11 -25.64
CA LEU A 110 7.03 -7.64 -24.48
C LEU A 110 7.82 -7.43 -23.19
N ARG A 111 9.14 -7.65 -23.22
CA ARG A 111 10.02 -7.36 -22.08
C ARG A 111 9.97 -5.89 -21.69
N ALA A 112 10.09 -5.00 -22.67
CA ALA A 112 10.04 -3.56 -22.42
C ALA A 112 8.71 -3.14 -21.78
N THR A 113 7.60 -3.62 -22.31
CA THR A 113 6.26 -3.31 -21.76
C THR A 113 6.10 -3.85 -20.33
N MET A 114 6.50 -5.09 -20.08
CA MET A 114 6.40 -5.69 -18.74
C MET A 114 7.31 -5.00 -17.72
N MET A 115 8.48 -4.56 -18.13
CA MET A 115 9.37 -3.77 -17.26
C MET A 115 8.78 -2.42 -16.90
N VAL A 116 8.10 -1.74 -17.83
CA VAL A 116 7.41 -0.47 -17.53
C VAL A 116 6.24 -0.69 -16.59
N LEU A 117 5.38 -1.67 -16.88
CA LEU A 117 4.22 -1.98 -16.04
C LEU A 117 4.62 -2.51 -14.66
N GLY A 118 5.71 -3.26 -14.57
CA GLY A 118 6.26 -3.78 -13.32
C GLY A 118 7.16 -2.80 -12.57
N ASN A 119 7.39 -1.61 -13.11
CA ASN A 119 8.08 -0.56 -12.37
C ASN A 119 7.24 -0.16 -11.14
N PRO A 120 7.80 -0.18 -9.91
CA PRO A 120 7.03 0.04 -8.69
C PRO A 120 6.17 1.31 -8.68
N PRO A 121 6.66 2.50 -9.05
CA PRO A 121 5.84 3.69 -9.20
C PRO A 121 4.67 3.51 -10.17
N VAL A 122 4.88 2.87 -11.33
CA VAL A 122 3.84 2.65 -12.35
C VAL A 122 2.80 1.64 -11.83
N ALA A 123 3.24 0.54 -11.24
CA ALA A 123 2.36 -0.47 -10.65
C ALA A 123 1.46 0.13 -9.54
N LEU A 124 2.03 1.01 -8.69
CA LEU A 124 1.28 1.69 -7.64
C LEU A 124 0.29 2.73 -8.21
N LEU A 125 0.66 3.45 -9.26
CA LEU A 125 -0.27 4.36 -9.95
C LEU A 125 -1.43 3.61 -10.58
N ILE A 126 -1.17 2.45 -11.20
CA ILE A 126 -2.23 1.57 -11.74
C ILE A 126 -3.15 1.10 -10.60
N ALA A 127 -2.59 0.66 -9.49
CA ALA A 127 -3.37 0.23 -8.32
C ALA A 127 -4.21 1.38 -7.74
N LEU A 128 -3.66 2.59 -7.68
CA LEU A 128 -4.38 3.79 -7.23
C LEU A 128 -5.55 4.12 -8.17
N ALA A 129 -5.32 4.11 -9.50
CA ALA A 129 -6.37 4.34 -10.47
C ALA A 129 -7.48 3.29 -10.39
N LEU A 130 -7.12 2.01 -10.24
CA LEU A 130 -8.09 0.93 -10.04
C LEU A 130 -8.87 1.10 -8.72
N ALA A 131 -8.20 1.49 -7.64
CA ALA A 131 -8.85 1.76 -6.36
C ALA A 131 -9.85 2.92 -6.48
N ALA A 132 -9.44 4.04 -7.07
CA ALA A 132 -10.32 5.19 -7.30
C ALA A 132 -11.53 4.81 -8.15
N TRP A 133 -11.34 3.98 -9.16
CA TRP A 133 -12.43 3.53 -10.03
C TRP A 133 -13.35 2.53 -9.32
N LEU A 134 -12.81 1.47 -8.69
CA LEU A 134 -13.60 0.41 -8.05
C LEU A 134 -14.28 0.85 -6.76
N LEU A 135 -13.57 1.62 -5.94
CA LEU A 135 -14.06 2.03 -4.62
C LEU A 135 -14.75 3.40 -4.67
N GLY A 136 -14.39 4.25 -5.61
CA GLY A 136 -14.97 5.58 -5.79
C GLY A 136 -16.04 5.61 -6.88
N VAL A 137 -15.62 5.70 -8.14
CA VAL A 137 -16.51 5.96 -9.27
C VAL A 137 -17.62 4.92 -9.40
N ARG A 138 -17.28 3.63 -9.34
CA ARG A 138 -18.26 2.53 -9.45
C ARG A 138 -19.26 2.49 -8.29
N ARG A 139 -18.92 3.10 -7.17
CA ARG A 139 -19.77 3.19 -5.97
C ARG A 139 -20.52 4.52 -5.87
N GLY A 140 -20.47 5.34 -6.90
CA GLY A 140 -21.22 6.60 -6.99
C GLY A 140 -20.65 7.73 -6.14
N TRP A 141 -19.35 7.70 -5.83
CA TRP A 141 -18.72 8.83 -5.14
C TRP A 141 -18.66 10.03 -6.09
N SER A 142 -18.97 11.21 -5.57
CA SER A 142 -18.84 12.44 -6.31
C SER A 142 -17.36 12.81 -6.51
N LYS A 143 -17.10 13.68 -7.48
CA LYS A 143 -15.74 14.20 -7.73
C LYS A 143 -15.20 14.93 -6.51
N GLU A 144 -16.05 15.72 -5.84
CA GLU A 144 -15.67 16.47 -4.63
C GLU A 144 -15.20 15.53 -3.51
N LYS A 145 -15.86 14.37 -3.34
CA LYS A 145 -15.46 13.38 -2.34
C LYS A 145 -14.12 12.73 -2.68
N LEU A 146 -13.84 12.48 -3.95
CA LEU A 146 -12.54 11.97 -4.40
C LEU A 146 -11.43 13.01 -4.21
N GLU A 147 -11.70 14.27 -4.52
CA GLU A 147 -10.78 15.39 -4.31
C GLU A 147 -10.47 15.60 -2.82
N ASP A 148 -11.48 15.55 -1.97
CA ASP A 148 -11.33 15.66 -0.51
C ASP A 148 -10.45 14.54 0.05
N LEU A 149 -10.71 13.28 -0.32
CA LEU A 149 -9.86 12.14 0.08
C LEU A 149 -8.42 12.26 -0.41
N THR A 150 -8.23 12.74 -1.63
CA THR A 150 -6.90 12.96 -2.19
C THR A 150 -6.19 14.10 -1.45
N GLY A 151 -6.91 15.19 -1.16
CA GLY A 151 -6.40 16.31 -0.39
C GLY A 151 -5.92 15.91 1.00
N HIS A 152 -6.65 15.03 1.69
CA HIS A 152 -6.24 14.51 3.00
C HIS A 152 -5.06 13.50 2.93
N ALA A 153 -4.86 12.83 1.80
CA ALA A 153 -3.73 11.92 1.62
C ALA A 153 -2.39 12.63 1.39
N ILE A 154 -2.39 13.83 0.80
CA ILE A 154 -1.18 14.59 0.48
C ILE A 154 -0.33 14.94 1.71
N PRO A 155 -0.87 15.47 2.82
CA PRO A 155 -0.08 15.78 4.01
C PRO A 155 0.60 14.54 4.61
N GLY A 156 -0.07 13.39 4.61
CA GLY A 156 0.51 12.12 5.05
C GLY A 156 1.68 11.69 4.17
N SER A 157 1.58 11.89 2.86
CA SER A 157 2.64 11.57 1.90
C SER A 157 3.84 12.51 2.03
N ALA A 158 3.64 13.77 2.38
CA ALA A 158 4.70 14.77 2.49
C ALA A 158 5.75 14.39 3.53
N SER A 159 5.35 13.87 4.69
CA SER A 159 6.29 13.40 5.73
C SER A 159 7.12 12.22 5.26
N VAL A 160 6.52 11.29 4.51
CA VAL A 160 7.21 10.12 3.95
C VAL A 160 8.23 10.55 2.89
N ILE A 161 7.87 11.48 2.01
CA ILE A 161 8.78 12.05 1.00
C ILE A 161 9.95 12.76 1.67
N LEU A 162 9.69 13.55 2.73
CA LEU A 162 10.73 14.26 3.47
C LEU A 162 11.71 13.27 4.10
N VAL A 163 11.23 12.25 4.79
CA VAL A 163 12.08 11.24 5.44
C VAL A 163 12.87 10.44 4.41
N ALA A 164 12.25 10.03 3.30
CA ALA A 164 12.93 9.31 2.23
C ALA A 164 13.98 10.20 1.53
N GLY A 165 13.65 11.46 1.28
CA GLY A 165 14.56 12.44 0.69
C GLY A 165 15.75 12.76 1.60
N ALA A 166 15.51 12.97 2.90
CA ALA A 166 16.56 13.16 3.89
C ALA A 166 17.48 11.92 3.98
N GLY A 167 16.90 10.71 4.06
CA GLY A 167 17.66 9.46 4.08
C GLY A 167 18.54 9.29 2.84
N GLY A 168 18.05 9.66 1.66
CA GLY A 168 18.82 9.63 0.41
C GLY A 168 19.93 10.70 0.36
N ALA A 169 19.72 11.86 0.99
CA ALA A 169 20.73 12.91 1.05
C ALA A 169 21.86 12.58 2.03
N PHE A 170 21.55 11.94 3.15
CA PHE A 170 22.55 11.56 4.17
C PHE A 170 23.19 10.19 3.90
N GLY A 171 22.65 9.40 2.96
CA GLY A 171 23.17 8.07 2.61
C GLY A 171 24.22 8.07 1.50
N LYS A 172 24.58 9.24 0.97
CA LYS A 172 25.71 9.43 0.04
C LYS A 172 26.96 9.83 0.81
#